data_6132fab64f5fd470f87668d4d828eed7
#
_entry.id   6132fab64f5fd470f87668d4d828eed7
#
_cell.length_a   1.000
_cell.length_b   1.000
_cell.length_c   1.000
_cell.angle_alpha   90.00
_cell.angle_beta   90.00
_cell.angle_gamma   90.00
#
_symmetry.space_group_name_H-M   'P 1'
#
loop_
_entity.id
_entity.type
_entity.pdbx_description
1 polymer ?
#
loop_
_entity_poly.entity_id
_entity_poly.type
_entity_poly.pdbx_seq_one_letter_code
_entity_poly.pdbx_strand_id
1 'polypeptide(L)'
;MKECVQFYINGEWVDPVNPQHLDVINPATEESIAKIAMGNSEDVNKAVAAAKNAFDSFSQTSKEERLALMGKILEVYQSRYDEIAETISSEMGAPLWLSKAAQAATGAGHFATFMEILKNYDFVEDKGTTRLRKEPVGVCGLITPWNWPINQIACKVAPALAAGCTMILKPSEVSPLNAILFAEVLDEAGVPAGVFNLVNGDGMNVGEAMSSHPDIDMMTLQI
;
A
#
# COMPACT_ATOMS: atom_id res chain seq x y z
N MET A 1 23.59 3.19 -7.04
CA MET A 1 22.45 2.26 -7.12
C MET A 1 21.91 2.08 -5.69
N LYS A 2 20.63 2.37 -5.47
CA LYS A 2 19.98 2.17 -4.15
C LYS A 2 19.69 0.69 -3.96
N GLU A 3 19.97 0.14 -2.78
CA GLU A 3 19.59 -1.24 -2.45
C GLU A 3 18.30 -1.23 -1.62
N CYS A 4 17.22 -1.77 -2.18
CA CYS A 4 15.88 -1.86 -1.59
C CYS A 4 15.48 -3.34 -1.51
N VAL A 5 16.31 -4.15 -0.84
CA VAL A 5 16.24 -5.62 -0.86
C VAL A 5 15.49 -6.23 0.33
N GLN A 6 14.71 -5.44 1.02
CA GLN A 6 13.85 -5.86 2.14
C GLN A 6 12.39 -5.65 1.80
N PHE A 7 11.51 -6.36 2.51
CA PHE A 7 10.07 -6.18 2.52
C PHE A 7 9.65 -5.47 3.80
N TYR A 8 8.55 -4.71 3.75
CA TYR A 8 7.97 -4.13 4.95
C TYR A 8 6.85 -5.04 5.46
N ILE A 9 7.11 -5.77 6.55
CA ILE A 9 6.18 -6.73 7.13
C ILE A 9 6.10 -6.54 8.63
N ASN A 10 4.90 -6.44 9.17
CA ASN A 10 4.63 -6.31 10.60
C ASN A 10 5.33 -5.11 11.27
N GLY A 11 5.42 -3.98 10.56
CA GLY A 11 6.06 -2.77 11.07
C GLY A 11 7.59 -2.78 11.01
N GLU A 12 8.19 -3.75 10.31
CA GLU A 12 9.64 -3.90 10.22
C GLU A 12 10.10 -4.15 8.78
N TRP A 13 11.32 -3.71 8.46
CA TRP A 13 12.00 -4.06 7.22
C TRP A 13 12.71 -5.40 7.41
N VAL A 14 12.26 -6.42 6.68
CA VAL A 14 12.70 -7.81 6.85
C VAL A 14 13.35 -8.34 5.57
N ASP A 15 14.33 -9.23 5.75
CA ASP A 15 14.95 -9.90 4.62
C ASP A 15 14.02 -10.95 4.01
N PRO A 16 14.05 -11.13 2.66
CA PRO A 16 13.29 -12.17 1.99
C PRO A 16 13.75 -13.56 2.40
N VAL A 17 12.82 -14.52 2.37
CA VAL A 17 13.14 -15.93 2.73
C VAL A 17 14.14 -16.55 1.76
N ASN A 18 14.02 -16.23 0.48
CA ASN A 18 14.90 -16.74 -0.57
C ASN A 18 15.27 -15.58 -1.50
N PRO A 19 16.37 -14.85 -1.22
CA PRO A 19 16.68 -13.60 -1.87
C PRO A 19 16.97 -13.77 -3.36
N GLN A 20 16.03 -13.33 -4.19
CA GLN A 20 16.23 -13.05 -5.60
C GLN A 20 16.12 -11.54 -5.81
N HIS A 21 16.82 -11.01 -6.79
CA HIS A 21 16.88 -9.58 -7.01
C HIS A 21 16.51 -9.22 -8.45
N LEU A 22 15.93 -8.04 -8.60
CA LEU A 22 15.64 -7.43 -9.88
C LEU A 22 16.16 -5.98 -9.87
N ASP A 23 16.79 -5.58 -10.98
CA ASP A 23 17.21 -4.20 -11.18
C ASP A 23 16.02 -3.35 -11.61
N VAL A 24 15.86 -2.20 -10.98
CA VAL A 24 14.90 -1.17 -11.40
C VAL A 24 15.57 -0.25 -12.40
N ILE A 25 15.04 -0.19 -13.60
CA ILE A 25 15.62 0.55 -14.71
C ILE A 25 14.91 1.89 -14.88
N ASN A 26 15.68 2.96 -14.97
CA ASN A 26 15.17 4.26 -15.40
C ASN A 26 14.95 4.22 -16.93
N PRO A 27 13.70 4.31 -17.41
CA PRO A 27 13.42 4.15 -18.83
C PRO A 27 13.93 5.31 -19.71
N ALA A 28 14.29 6.44 -19.12
CA ALA A 28 14.85 7.58 -19.85
C ALA A 28 16.36 7.45 -20.09
N THR A 29 17.09 6.78 -19.20
CA THR A 29 18.54 6.59 -19.31
C THR A 29 18.95 5.15 -19.62
N GLU A 30 18.02 4.21 -19.48
CA GLU A 30 18.24 2.76 -19.61
C GLU A 30 19.24 2.21 -18.57
N GLU A 31 19.51 2.97 -17.51
CA GLU A 31 20.43 2.59 -16.45
C GLU A 31 19.68 2.01 -15.23
N SER A 32 20.34 1.07 -14.56
CA SER A 32 19.84 0.58 -13.27
C SER A 32 20.02 1.66 -12.19
N ILE A 33 18.89 2.05 -11.57
CA ILE A 33 18.84 3.06 -10.49
C ILE A 33 18.75 2.45 -9.12
N ALA A 34 18.15 1.26 -9.01
CA ALA A 34 18.01 0.54 -7.76
C ALA A 34 17.97 -0.98 -8.00
N LYS A 35 18.10 -1.72 -6.90
CA LYS A 35 17.88 -3.17 -6.85
C LYS A 35 16.82 -3.48 -5.81
N ILE A 36 15.83 -4.32 -6.16
CA ILE A 36 14.80 -4.80 -5.24
C ILE A 36 14.91 -6.29 -4.99
N ALA A 37 14.38 -6.75 -3.85
CA ALA A 37 14.13 -8.16 -3.64
C ALA A 37 12.86 -8.60 -4.36
N MET A 38 12.85 -9.85 -4.83
CA MET A 38 11.69 -10.54 -5.40
C MET A 38 11.25 -11.62 -4.42
N GLY A 39 10.02 -11.50 -3.93
CA GLY A 39 9.42 -12.40 -2.95
C GLY A 39 8.86 -13.67 -3.55
N ASN A 40 8.40 -14.53 -2.67
CA ASN A 40 7.75 -15.79 -2.97
C ASN A 40 6.55 -16.07 -2.04
N SER A 41 5.96 -17.25 -2.15
CA SER A 41 4.79 -17.62 -1.33
C SER A 41 5.07 -17.63 0.19
N GLU A 42 6.29 -17.89 0.63
CA GLU A 42 6.64 -17.87 2.06
C GLU A 42 6.66 -16.44 2.62
N ASP A 43 7.12 -15.47 1.82
CA ASP A 43 7.08 -14.04 2.17
C ASP A 43 5.62 -13.54 2.21
N VAL A 44 4.78 -13.98 1.26
CA VAL A 44 3.33 -13.71 1.27
C VAL A 44 2.70 -14.28 2.54
N ASN A 45 2.99 -15.52 2.90
CA ASN A 45 2.45 -16.15 4.12
C ASN A 45 2.80 -15.35 5.38
N LYS A 46 4.04 -14.83 5.48
CA LYS A 46 4.44 -13.96 6.61
C LYS A 46 3.65 -12.65 6.63
N ALA A 47 3.49 -12.00 5.48
CA ALA A 47 2.74 -10.76 5.36
C ALA A 47 1.25 -10.96 5.70
N VAL A 48 0.63 -12.05 5.22
CA VAL A 48 -0.75 -12.40 5.54
C VAL A 48 -0.93 -12.70 7.02
N ALA A 49 -0.01 -13.46 7.62
CA ALA A 49 -0.06 -13.74 9.05
C ALA A 49 0.02 -12.45 9.88
N ALA A 50 0.90 -11.51 9.49
CA ALA A 50 0.99 -10.20 10.14
C ALA A 50 -0.31 -9.39 9.99
N ALA A 51 -0.87 -9.34 8.78
CA ALA A 51 -2.13 -8.64 8.52
C ALA A 51 -3.30 -9.24 9.31
N LYS A 52 -3.40 -10.56 9.36
CA LYS A 52 -4.43 -11.28 10.11
C LYS A 52 -4.34 -11.02 11.61
N ASN A 53 -3.13 -11.04 12.17
CA ASN A 53 -2.90 -10.75 13.59
C ASN A 53 -3.25 -9.31 13.97
N ALA A 54 -3.01 -8.34 13.08
CA ALA A 54 -3.34 -6.94 13.31
C ALA A 54 -4.84 -6.64 13.13
N PHE A 55 -5.57 -7.47 12.39
CA PHE A 55 -6.96 -7.21 12.02
C PHE A 55 -7.88 -7.07 13.23
N ASP A 56 -7.77 -7.97 14.22
CA ASP A 56 -8.66 -7.96 15.39
C ASP A 56 -8.64 -6.63 16.13
N SER A 57 -7.47 -6.03 16.30
CA SER A 57 -7.32 -4.73 16.96
C SER A 57 -7.69 -3.57 16.05
N PHE A 58 -7.19 -3.57 14.81
CA PHE A 58 -7.39 -2.45 13.89
C PHE A 58 -8.86 -2.32 13.43
N SER A 59 -9.55 -3.43 13.23
CA SER A 59 -10.98 -3.44 12.86
C SER A 59 -11.89 -2.82 13.91
N GLN A 60 -11.46 -2.77 15.17
CA GLN A 60 -12.21 -2.18 16.29
C GLN A 60 -11.89 -0.70 16.52
N THR A 61 -10.94 -0.12 15.78
CA THR A 61 -10.64 1.31 15.89
C THR A 61 -11.86 2.17 15.54
N SER A 62 -12.01 3.27 16.23
CA SER A 62 -13.07 4.24 15.96
C SER A 62 -12.84 4.97 14.64
N LYS A 63 -13.89 5.61 14.13
CA LYS A 63 -13.82 6.49 12.97
C LYS A 63 -12.84 7.63 13.20
N GLU A 64 -12.81 8.19 14.40
CA GLU A 64 -11.96 9.29 14.82
C GLU A 64 -10.48 8.89 14.85
N GLU A 65 -10.16 7.70 15.36
CA GLU A 65 -8.79 7.16 15.35
C GLU A 65 -8.28 6.95 13.93
N ARG A 66 -9.09 6.38 13.05
CA ARG A 66 -8.73 6.20 11.63
C ARG A 66 -8.58 7.52 10.90
N LEU A 67 -9.44 8.51 11.15
CA LEU A 67 -9.29 9.86 10.60
C LEU A 67 -7.99 10.53 11.08
N ALA A 68 -7.65 10.39 12.36
CA ALA A 68 -6.41 10.94 12.90
C ALA A 68 -5.17 10.28 12.28
N LEU A 69 -5.20 8.95 12.10
CA LEU A 69 -4.12 8.21 11.43
C LEU A 69 -3.96 8.64 9.97
N MET A 70 -5.07 8.71 9.21
CA MET A 70 -5.05 9.15 7.81
C MET A 70 -4.55 10.60 7.68
N GLY A 71 -4.87 11.46 8.64
CA GLY A 71 -4.36 12.82 8.71
C GLY A 71 -2.83 12.88 8.87
N LYS A 72 -2.27 12.05 9.74
CA LYS A 72 -0.81 11.93 9.90
C LYS A 72 -0.14 11.39 8.65
N ILE A 73 -0.74 10.38 8.00
CA ILE A 73 -0.22 9.85 6.73
C ILE A 73 -0.16 10.97 5.68
N LEU A 74 -1.22 11.75 5.55
CA LEU A 74 -1.27 12.87 4.60
C LEU A 74 -0.21 13.94 4.93
N GLU A 75 0.02 14.25 6.21
CA GLU A 75 1.05 15.18 6.66
C GLU A 75 2.45 14.69 6.28
N VAL A 76 2.81 13.46 6.59
CA VAL A 76 4.10 12.85 6.23
C VAL A 76 4.23 12.76 4.70
N TYR A 77 3.19 12.37 4.00
CA TYR A 77 3.16 12.33 2.53
C TYR A 77 3.49 13.70 1.93
N GLN A 78 2.89 14.78 2.46
CA GLN A 78 3.14 16.14 1.99
C GLN A 78 4.58 16.61 2.27
N SER A 79 5.16 16.22 3.40
CA SER A 79 6.57 16.54 3.71
C SER A 79 7.56 15.86 2.77
N ARG A 80 7.20 14.70 2.20
CA ARG A 80 8.01 13.91 1.25
C ARG A 80 7.52 14.00 -0.20
N TYR A 81 6.66 14.98 -0.50
CA TYR A 81 5.98 15.09 -1.80
C TYR A 81 6.93 15.15 -3.00
N ASP A 82 7.97 15.98 -2.90
CA ASP A 82 8.96 16.12 -3.98
C ASP A 82 9.76 14.83 -4.18
N GLU A 83 10.13 14.14 -3.12
CA GLU A 83 10.82 12.85 -3.17
C GLU A 83 9.96 11.78 -3.87
N ILE A 84 8.66 11.73 -3.56
CA ILE A 84 7.70 10.83 -4.21
C ILE A 84 7.62 11.13 -5.71
N ALA A 85 7.50 12.39 -6.09
CA ALA A 85 7.39 12.78 -7.49
C ALA A 85 8.67 12.48 -8.28
N GLU A 86 9.84 12.71 -7.70
CA GLU A 86 11.15 12.41 -8.29
C GLU A 86 11.37 10.90 -8.43
N THR A 87 10.96 10.12 -7.44
CA THR A 87 11.01 8.66 -7.47
C THR A 87 10.14 8.12 -8.62
N ILE A 88 8.89 8.57 -8.74
CA ILE A 88 7.99 8.19 -9.84
C ILE A 88 8.61 8.57 -11.20
N SER A 89 9.15 9.78 -11.33
CA SER A 89 9.80 10.22 -12.57
C SER A 89 10.96 9.31 -12.96
N SER A 90 11.78 8.90 -11.99
CA SER A 90 12.97 8.10 -12.25
C SER A 90 12.68 6.63 -12.59
N GLU A 91 11.70 6.01 -11.95
CA GLU A 91 11.40 4.59 -12.17
C GLU A 91 10.37 4.32 -13.29
N MET A 92 9.44 5.27 -13.53
CA MET A 92 8.36 5.09 -14.50
C MET A 92 8.53 5.95 -15.76
N GLY A 93 9.44 6.95 -15.73
CA GLY A 93 9.77 7.80 -16.88
C GLY A 93 8.78 8.94 -17.14
N ALA A 94 7.84 9.23 -16.24
CA ALA A 94 7.00 10.41 -16.37
C ALA A 94 7.86 11.69 -16.30
N PRO A 95 7.60 12.69 -17.14
CA PRO A 95 8.24 13.99 -16.98
C PRO A 95 8.06 14.53 -15.56
N LEU A 96 9.09 15.08 -14.95
CA LEU A 96 9.06 15.50 -13.54
C LEU A 96 7.91 16.49 -13.25
N TRP A 97 7.61 17.39 -14.19
CA TRP A 97 6.48 18.31 -14.05
C TRP A 97 5.14 17.57 -13.94
N LEU A 98 4.96 16.47 -14.70
CA LEU A 98 3.75 15.65 -14.65
C LEU A 98 3.71 14.83 -13.36
N SER A 99 4.86 14.27 -12.94
CA SER A 99 4.97 13.55 -11.66
C SER A 99 4.59 14.46 -10.48
N LYS A 100 5.02 15.73 -10.48
CA LYS A 100 4.67 16.71 -9.46
C LYS A 100 3.23 17.18 -9.57
N ALA A 101 2.78 17.60 -10.76
CA ALA A 101 1.47 18.24 -10.91
C ALA A 101 0.29 17.26 -10.86
N ALA A 102 0.50 16.00 -11.21
CA ALA A 102 -0.56 15.01 -11.33
C ALA A 102 -0.29 13.73 -10.53
N GLN A 103 0.78 12.99 -10.79
CA GLN A 103 0.92 11.65 -10.23
C GLN A 103 1.04 11.65 -8.70
N ALA A 104 1.96 12.39 -8.13
CA ALA A 104 2.10 12.52 -6.67
C ALA A 104 0.85 13.18 -6.05
N ALA A 105 0.23 14.14 -6.76
CA ALA A 105 -0.98 14.80 -6.30
C ALA A 105 -2.15 13.83 -6.10
N THR A 106 -2.30 12.80 -6.95
CA THR A 106 -3.40 11.84 -6.82
C THR A 106 -3.27 10.98 -5.55
N GLY A 107 -2.06 10.64 -5.13
CA GLY A 107 -1.83 9.95 -3.86
C GLY A 107 -2.41 10.72 -2.67
N ALA A 108 -2.03 11.98 -2.51
CA ALA A 108 -2.58 12.86 -1.49
C ALA A 108 -4.10 13.07 -1.65
N GLY A 109 -4.56 13.22 -2.90
CA GLY A 109 -5.97 13.42 -3.23
C GLY A 109 -6.88 12.27 -2.76
N HIS A 110 -6.43 11.02 -2.91
CA HIS A 110 -7.17 9.86 -2.41
C HIS A 110 -7.31 9.88 -0.89
N PHE A 111 -6.25 10.16 -0.15
CA PHE A 111 -6.34 10.26 1.31
C PHE A 111 -7.30 11.39 1.73
N ALA A 112 -7.19 12.57 1.14
CA ALA A 112 -8.09 13.69 1.45
C ALA A 112 -9.56 13.34 1.15
N THR A 113 -9.82 12.69 0.00
CA THR A 113 -11.17 12.26 -0.39
C THR A 113 -11.75 11.24 0.57
N PHE A 114 -10.99 10.19 0.91
CA PHE A 114 -11.49 9.14 1.81
C PHE A 114 -11.61 9.61 3.26
N MET A 115 -10.82 10.58 3.71
CA MET A 115 -11.04 11.24 5.00
C MET A 115 -12.38 12.00 5.01
N GLU A 116 -12.72 12.71 3.94
CA GLU A 116 -14.01 13.41 3.84
C GLU A 116 -15.19 12.44 3.76
N ILE A 117 -15.06 11.35 3.01
CA ILE A 117 -16.06 10.28 2.98
C ILE A 117 -16.22 9.68 4.38
N LEU A 118 -15.12 9.33 5.05
CA LEU A 118 -15.16 8.69 6.37
C LEU A 118 -15.83 9.55 7.43
N LYS A 119 -15.62 10.87 7.42
CA LYS A 119 -16.29 11.82 8.34
C LYS A 119 -17.81 11.68 8.28
N ASN A 120 -18.35 11.48 7.08
CA ASN A 120 -19.78 11.48 6.81
C ASN A 120 -20.36 10.06 6.64
N TYR A 121 -19.53 9.00 6.80
CA TYR A 121 -19.97 7.63 6.59
C TYR A 121 -20.56 7.01 7.85
N ASP A 122 -21.78 6.49 7.73
CA ASP A 122 -22.46 5.76 8.80
C ASP A 122 -22.26 4.25 8.64
N PHE A 123 -21.50 3.66 9.57
CA PHE A 123 -21.31 2.21 9.62
C PHE A 123 -22.50 1.48 10.21
N VAL A 124 -23.38 2.19 10.93
CA VAL A 124 -24.59 1.62 11.53
C VAL A 124 -25.81 2.42 11.08
N GLU A 125 -26.83 1.73 10.58
CA GLU A 125 -28.10 2.33 10.16
C GLU A 125 -29.25 1.56 10.82
N ASP A 126 -30.15 2.26 11.51
CA ASP A 126 -31.38 1.68 12.04
C ASP A 126 -32.55 1.89 11.04
N LYS A 127 -33.15 0.81 10.58
CA LYS A 127 -34.29 0.80 9.64
C LYS A 127 -35.51 0.11 10.31
N GLY A 128 -36.27 0.87 11.05
CA GLY A 128 -37.40 0.37 11.83
C GLY A 128 -36.92 -0.62 12.90
N THR A 129 -37.24 -1.90 12.77
CA THR A 129 -36.82 -2.97 13.68
C THR A 129 -35.50 -3.64 13.29
N THR A 130 -34.88 -3.20 12.19
CA THR A 130 -33.65 -3.80 11.66
C THR A 130 -32.48 -2.84 11.84
N ARG A 131 -31.37 -3.34 12.39
CA ARG A 131 -30.09 -2.63 12.43
C ARG A 131 -29.15 -3.22 11.40
N LEU A 132 -28.68 -2.38 10.49
CA LEU A 132 -27.63 -2.71 9.52
C LEU A 132 -26.29 -2.25 10.09
N ARG A 133 -25.31 -3.14 10.14
CA ARG A 133 -23.94 -2.84 10.54
C ARG A 133 -23.00 -3.23 9.40
N LYS A 134 -22.22 -2.26 8.93
CA LYS A 134 -21.18 -2.45 7.92
C LYS A 134 -19.86 -2.68 8.66
N GLU A 135 -19.22 -3.80 8.39
CA GLU A 135 -17.99 -4.21 9.07
C GLU A 135 -16.81 -4.29 8.07
N PRO A 136 -15.55 -4.16 8.55
CA PRO A 136 -14.39 -4.40 7.70
C PRO A 136 -14.43 -5.81 7.12
N VAL A 137 -14.02 -5.96 5.85
CA VAL A 137 -14.08 -7.26 5.17
C VAL A 137 -13.02 -8.24 5.68
N GLY A 138 -11.91 -7.76 6.24
CA GLY A 138 -10.79 -8.58 6.70
C GLY A 138 -9.46 -8.13 6.13
N VAL A 139 -8.65 -9.10 5.69
CA VAL A 139 -7.35 -8.92 5.06
C VAL A 139 -7.50 -8.68 3.57
N CYS A 140 -6.97 -7.57 3.06
CA CYS A 140 -7.05 -7.16 1.65
C CYS A 140 -5.72 -7.41 0.92
N GLY A 141 -5.75 -8.14 -0.18
CA GLY A 141 -4.64 -8.25 -1.12
C GLY A 141 -4.75 -7.18 -2.21
N LEU A 142 -3.72 -6.35 -2.34
CA LEU A 142 -3.69 -5.21 -3.25
C LEU A 142 -2.59 -5.42 -4.30
N ILE A 143 -2.95 -5.53 -5.58
CA ILE A 143 -2.01 -5.62 -6.69
C ILE A 143 -2.16 -4.40 -7.58
N THR A 144 -1.05 -3.70 -7.88
CA THR A 144 -1.07 -2.42 -8.59
C THR A 144 -0.16 -2.42 -9.81
N PRO A 145 -0.57 -1.75 -10.92
CA PRO A 145 0.24 -1.59 -12.12
C PRO A 145 1.26 -0.44 -11.98
N TRP A 146 2.06 -0.25 -13.03
CA TRP A 146 3.16 0.70 -13.09
C TRP A 146 2.80 2.10 -13.61
N ASN A 147 1.73 2.23 -14.37
CA ASN A 147 1.45 3.42 -15.20
C ASN A 147 1.01 4.68 -14.43
N TRP A 148 0.37 4.52 -13.29
CA TRP A 148 0.03 5.58 -12.31
C TRP A 148 0.29 5.04 -10.89
N PRO A 149 1.57 4.79 -10.54
CA PRO A 149 1.89 3.87 -9.46
C PRO A 149 1.30 4.30 -8.11
N ILE A 150 1.62 5.50 -7.62
CA ILE A 150 1.12 5.97 -6.31
C ILE A 150 -0.40 6.20 -6.31
N ASN A 151 -0.99 6.58 -7.46
CA ASN A 151 -2.45 6.69 -7.58
C ASN A 151 -3.12 5.34 -7.32
N GLN A 152 -2.61 4.29 -7.96
CA GLN A 152 -3.16 2.94 -7.85
C GLN A 152 -2.96 2.33 -6.46
N ILE A 153 -1.92 2.71 -5.76
CA ILE A 153 -1.67 2.33 -4.37
C ILE A 153 -2.65 3.07 -3.45
N ALA A 154 -2.68 4.39 -3.52
CA ALA A 154 -3.46 5.22 -2.61
C ALA A 154 -4.98 5.01 -2.76
N CYS A 155 -5.49 4.78 -3.99
CA CYS A 155 -6.91 4.51 -4.21
C CYS A 155 -7.39 3.18 -3.60
N LYS A 156 -6.47 2.29 -3.20
CA LYS A 156 -6.76 1.02 -2.51
C LYS A 156 -6.45 1.11 -1.02
N VAL A 157 -5.30 1.67 -0.66
CA VAL A 157 -4.86 1.77 0.74
C VAL A 157 -5.75 2.72 1.55
N ALA A 158 -6.09 3.89 1.01
CA ALA A 158 -6.91 4.86 1.73
C ALA A 158 -8.31 4.32 2.11
N PRO A 159 -9.09 3.71 1.20
CA PRO A 159 -10.37 3.11 1.57
C PRO A 159 -10.23 1.91 2.50
N ALA A 160 -9.18 1.08 2.37
CA ALA A 160 -8.94 -0.05 3.25
C ALA A 160 -8.68 0.41 4.70
N LEU A 161 -7.85 1.44 4.89
CA LEU A 161 -7.64 2.07 6.20
C LEU A 161 -8.93 2.70 6.74
N ALA A 162 -9.65 3.44 5.90
CA ALA A 162 -10.91 4.06 6.29
C ALA A 162 -11.98 3.02 6.74
N ALA A 163 -12.01 1.87 6.09
CA ALA A 163 -12.90 0.77 6.44
C ALA A 163 -12.46 -0.01 7.69
N GLY A 164 -11.19 0.05 8.09
CA GLY A 164 -10.63 -0.72 9.21
C GLY A 164 -10.09 -2.10 8.77
N CYS A 165 -9.73 -2.27 7.50
CA CYS A 165 -9.11 -3.47 6.96
C CYS A 165 -7.60 -3.44 7.14
N THR A 166 -6.98 -4.62 7.21
CA THR A 166 -5.53 -4.79 7.08
C THR A 166 -5.18 -5.24 5.67
N MET A 167 -3.91 -5.10 5.24
CA MET A 167 -3.60 -5.31 3.83
C MET A 167 -2.18 -5.74 3.55
N ILE A 168 -2.03 -6.38 2.37
CA ILE A 168 -0.74 -6.67 1.75
C ILE A 168 -0.73 -6.02 0.36
N LEU A 169 0.29 -5.22 0.08
CA LEU A 169 0.52 -4.60 -1.22
C LEU A 169 1.59 -5.36 -2.00
N LYS A 170 1.26 -5.75 -3.24
CA LYS A 170 2.22 -6.12 -4.28
C LYS A 170 2.21 -5.03 -5.36
N PRO A 171 3.19 -4.14 -5.41
CA PRO A 171 3.31 -3.20 -6.52
C PRO A 171 3.83 -3.89 -7.78
N SER A 172 3.76 -3.21 -8.91
CA SER A 172 4.47 -3.67 -10.12
C SER A 172 5.97 -3.67 -9.86
N GLU A 173 6.65 -4.73 -10.30
CA GLU A 173 8.10 -4.86 -10.28
C GLU A 173 8.81 -3.86 -11.21
N VAL A 174 8.08 -3.26 -12.12
CA VAL A 174 8.59 -2.22 -13.03
C VAL A 174 8.70 -0.85 -12.35
N SER A 175 7.83 -0.58 -11.36
CA SER A 175 7.77 0.70 -10.65
C SER A 175 7.54 0.47 -9.14
N PRO A 176 8.53 -0.13 -8.43
CA PRO A 176 8.37 -0.54 -7.04
C PRO A 176 8.81 0.52 -6.01
N LEU A 177 9.68 1.48 -6.43
CA LEU A 177 10.36 2.37 -5.48
C LEU A 177 9.39 3.35 -4.82
N ASN A 178 8.39 3.83 -5.55
CA ASN A 178 7.34 4.69 -4.96
C ASN A 178 6.51 3.94 -3.89
N ALA A 179 6.31 2.62 -4.06
CA ALA A 179 5.61 1.80 -3.07
C ALA A 179 6.47 1.57 -1.81
N ILE A 180 7.77 1.39 -1.98
CA ILE A 180 8.73 1.30 -0.88
C ILE A 180 8.77 2.63 -0.10
N LEU A 181 8.88 3.75 -0.81
CA LEU A 181 8.82 5.08 -0.23
C LEU A 181 7.47 5.33 0.49
N PHE A 182 6.38 4.84 -0.08
CA PHE A 182 5.07 4.95 0.55
C PHE A 182 4.97 4.09 1.83
N ALA A 183 5.59 2.91 1.88
CA ALA A 183 5.69 2.13 3.12
C ALA A 183 6.47 2.90 4.21
N GLU A 184 7.57 3.58 3.85
CA GLU A 184 8.29 4.48 4.75
C GLU A 184 7.39 5.62 5.28
N VAL A 185 6.55 6.22 4.40
CA VAL A 185 5.56 7.24 4.81
C VAL A 185 4.57 6.69 5.83
N LEU A 186 4.07 5.47 5.63
CA LEU A 186 3.12 4.83 6.53
C LEU A 186 3.76 4.51 7.88
N ASP A 187 5.00 4.04 7.87
CA ASP A 187 5.80 3.75 9.06
C ASP A 187 6.03 5.03 9.90
N GLU A 188 6.53 6.09 9.25
CA GLU A 188 6.76 7.40 9.88
C GLU A 188 5.47 8.02 10.44
N ALA A 189 4.33 7.82 9.77
CA ALA A 189 3.02 8.26 10.24
C ALA A 189 2.49 7.45 11.43
N GLY A 190 3.12 6.34 11.77
CA GLY A 190 2.75 5.48 12.89
C GLY A 190 1.59 4.53 12.59
N VAL A 191 1.48 4.03 11.36
CA VAL A 191 0.54 2.95 11.03
C VAL A 191 0.90 1.73 11.89
N PRO A 192 -0.06 1.13 12.60
CA PRO A 192 0.24 0.02 13.49
C PRO A 192 0.84 -1.19 12.74
N ALA A 193 1.76 -1.90 13.40
CA ALA A 193 2.41 -3.08 12.84
C ALA A 193 1.39 -4.09 12.29
N GLY A 194 1.66 -4.63 11.12
CA GLY A 194 0.79 -5.59 10.43
C GLY A 194 -0.42 -5.00 9.69
N VAL A 195 -0.83 -3.76 9.96
CA VAL A 195 -1.97 -3.13 9.25
C VAL A 195 -1.68 -2.96 7.75
N PHE A 196 -0.46 -2.57 7.43
CA PHE A 196 0.04 -2.51 6.05
C PHE A 196 1.31 -3.35 5.93
N ASN A 197 1.39 -4.14 4.85
CA ASN A 197 2.55 -4.96 4.53
C ASN A 197 2.88 -4.80 3.04
N LEU A 198 4.16 -4.82 2.68
CA LEU A 198 4.66 -4.68 1.32
C LEU A 198 5.55 -5.87 0.95
N VAL A 199 5.18 -6.58 -0.10
CA VAL A 199 5.98 -7.66 -0.70
C VAL A 199 6.17 -7.38 -2.18
N ASN A 200 7.39 -7.08 -2.61
CA ASN A 200 7.72 -6.97 -4.01
C ASN A 200 7.83 -8.37 -4.65
N GLY A 201 7.48 -8.46 -5.92
CA GLY A 201 7.56 -9.71 -6.67
C GLY A 201 6.75 -9.67 -7.95
N ASP A 202 6.88 -10.72 -8.73
CA ASP A 202 6.14 -10.87 -9.98
C ASP A 202 4.73 -11.43 -9.80
N GLY A 203 4.01 -11.57 -10.91
CA GLY A 203 2.65 -12.10 -10.90
C GLY A 203 2.58 -13.58 -10.53
N MET A 204 3.57 -14.38 -10.95
CA MET A 204 3.55 -15.83 -10.77
C MET A 204 3.93 -16.29 -9.36
N ASN A 205 4.91 -15.63 -8.74
CA ASN A 205 5.41 -16.05 -7.43
C ASN A 205 4.67 -15.39 -6.28
N VAL A 206 4.41 -14.07 -6.37
CA VAL A 206 3.73 -13.30 -5.31
C VAL A 206 2.26 -13.07 -5.64
N GLY A 207 1.93 -12.68 -6.87
CA GLY A 207 0.56 -12.41 -7.27
C GLY A 207 -0.36 -13.63 -7.16
N GLU A 208 0.09 -14.79 -7.66
CA GLU A 208 -0.66 -16.05 -7.56
C GLU A 208 -0.80 -16.51 -6.11
N ALA A 209 0.29 -16.43 -5.32
CA ALA A 209 0.26 -16.78 -3.91
C ALA A 209 -0.73 -15.92 -3.13
N MET A 210 -0.81 -14.61 -3.39
CA MET A 210 -1.83 -13.73 -2.79
C MET A 210 -3.24 -14.09 -3.23
N SER A 211 -3.43 -14.33 -4.54
CA SER A 211 -4.77 -14.57 -5.12
C SER A 211 -5.38 -15.89 -4.67
N SER A 212 -4.57 -16.87 -4.31
CA SER A 212 -4.99 -18.19 -3.85
C SER A 212 -4.94 -18.37 -2.33
N HIS A 213 -4.49 -17.34 -1.58
CA HIS A 213 -4.28 -17.48 -0.15
C HIS A 213 -5.61 -17.55 0.62
N PRO A 214 -5.86 -18.59 1.45
CA PRO A 214 -7.15 -18.80 2.12
C PRO A 214 -7.48 -17.75 3.17
N ASP A 215 -6.49 -17.03 3.70
CA ASP A 215 -6.64 -15.99 4.72
C ASP A 215 -6.61 -14.56 4.12
N ILE A 216 -6.75 -14.41 2.81
CA ILE A 216 -7.03 -13.11 2.16
C ILE A 216 -8.52 -13.06 1.83
N ASP A 217 -9.24 -12.14 2.47
CA ASP A 217 -10.70 -12.04 2.37
C ASP A 217 -11.16 -11.29 1.11
N MET A 218 -10.33 -10.39 0.59
CA MET A 218 -10.61 -9.61 -0.61
C MET A 218 -9.35 -9.36 -1.44
N MET A 219 -9.46 -9.58 -2.75
CA MET A 219 -8.43 -9.18 -3.71
C MET A 219 -8.88 -7.98 -4.55
N THR A 220 -8.00 -7.01 -4.74
CA THR A 220 -8.19 -5.94 -5.71
C THR A 220 -6.98 -5.86 -6.63
N LEU A 221 -7.24 -6.12 -7.89
CA LEU A 221 -6.27 -6.12 -8.97
C LEU A 221 -6.60 -5.01 -9.96
N GLN A 222 -5.59 -4.28 -10.37
CA GLN A 222 -5.66 -3.35 -11.48
C GLN A 222 -4.51 -3.66 -12.44
N ILE A 223 -4.81 -3.79 -13.72
CA ILE A 223 -3.87 -4.15 -14.79
C ILE A 223 -3.67 -2.95 -15.71
#